data_2c1d52d8b021af33d4645b7ca1223f40
#
_entry.id   2c1d52d8b021af33d4645b7ca1223f40
#
_cell.length_a   1.000
_cell.length_b   1.000
_cell.length_c   1.000
_cell.angle_alpha   90.00
_cell.angle_beta   90.00
_cell.angle_gamma   90.00
#
_symmetry.space_group_name_H-M   'P 1'
#
loop_
_entity.id
_entity.type
_entity.pdbx_description
1 polymer ?
#
loop_
_entity_poly.entity_id
_entity_poly.type
_entity_poly.pdbx_seq_one_letter_code
_entity_poly.pdbx_strand_id
1 'polypeptide(L)'
;MEDFKRLCDDVYAKGMKIIIDCVYNHTSPDAVLAKEHPDWFYHKKDGSFGNKVGDWSDVIDLDYSHRDLWKYQAETLVMWAKYVDGFRCDVAPMVPVEFWKYAREEVAKVRPGAIWLAESGAPDFIRFLRSKGAVGGSDSELYQAFDMAYDYDIYPDLRAALLGQKDLTDYLAGLNRQEGVYPENYVKAHFLENHDVVRAHGMIDDPAALRAMTAFIYFMKGGHAGLQWGRKGGCPPRDPV
;
A
#
# COMPACT_ATOMS: atom_id res chain seq x y z
N MET A 1 -16.48 -15.64 -9.33
CA MET A 1 -15.72 -16.46 -8.35
C MET A 1 -14.97 -17.62 -9.03
N GLU A 2 -15.57 -18.41 -9.89
CA GLU A 2 -14.89 -19.56 -10.55
C GLU A 2 -13.68 -19.14 -11.40
N ASP A 3 -13.77 -18.03 -12.14
CA ASP A 3 -12.64 -17.51 -12.92
C ASP A 3 -11.48 -17.06 -12.03
N PHE A 4 -11.79 -16.48 -10.86
CA PHE A 4 -10.77 -16.11 -9.88
C PHE A 4 -10.05 -17.32 -9.28
N LYS A 5 -10.81 -18.39 -8.98
CA LYS A 5 -10.21 -19.66 -8.51
C LYS A 5 -9.26 -20.24 -9.55
N ARG A 6 -9.70 -20.28 -10.84
CA ARG A 6 -8.82 -20.74 -11.94
C ARG A 6 -7.54 -19.92 -12.03
N LEU A 7 -7.65 -18.58 -11.90
CA LEU A 7 -6.47 -17.72 -11.86
C LEU A 7 -5.53 -18.11 -10.70
N CYS A 8 -6.08 -18.34 -9.50
CA CYS A 8 -5.28 -18.77 -8.35
C CYS A 8 -4.58 -20.11 -8.63
N ASP A 9 -5.30 -21.09 -9.20
CA ASP A 9 -4.75 -22.41 -9.54
C ASP A 9 -3.63 -22.30 -10.58
N ASP A 10 -3.81 -21.46 -11.61
CA ASP A 10 -2.79 -21.22 -12.65
C ASP A 10 -1.52 -20.53 -12.07
N VAL A 11 -1.69 -19.60 -11.14
CA VAL A 11 -0.59 -18.94 -10.44
C VAL A 11 0.17 -19.95 -9.55
N TYR A 12 -0.55 -20.76 -8.79
CA TYR A 12 0.04 -21.80 -7.93
C TYR A 12 0.75 -22.89 -8.73
N ALA A 13 0.20 -23.29 -9.87
CA ALA A 13 0.83 -24.27 -10.77
C ALA A 13 2.19 -23.80 -11.30
N LYS A 14 2.46 -22.49 -11.27
CA LYS A 14 3.76 -21.90 -11.64
C LYS A 14 4.70 -21.65 -10.44
N GLY A 15 4.33 -22.13 -9.25
CA GLY A 15 5.12 -21.95 -8.03
C GLY A 15 5.11 -20.52 -7.49
N MET A 16 4.20 -19.67 -7.97
CA MET A 16 4.04 -18.30 -7.50
C MET A 16 3.02 -18.21 -6.35
N LYS A 17 3.04 -17.12 -5.62
CA LYS A 17 2.03 -16.73 -4.63
C LYS A 17 1.17 -15.61 -5.16
N ILE A 18 -0.05 -15.51 -4.64
CA ILE A 18 -0.99 -14.46 -5.02
C ILE A 18 -1.38 -13.65 -3.78
N ILE A 19 -1.30 -12.34 -3.89
CA ILE A 19 -1.86 -11.39 -2.93
C ILE A 19 -2.86 -10.50 -3.67
N ILE A 20 -3.89 -10.04 -2.97
CA ILE A 20 -4.90 -9.14 -3.54
C ILE A 20 -4.83 -7.78 -2.86
N ASP A 21 -5.25 -6.76 -3.61
CA ASP A 21 -5.39 -5.41 -3.08
C ASP A 21 -6.67 -5.26 -2.26
N CYS A 22 -6.56 -4.61 -1.10
CA CYS A 22 -7.64 -4.37 -0.16
C CYS A 22 -7.74 -2.88 0.15
N VAL A 23 -8.76 -2.23 -0.40
CA VAL A 23 -9.06 -0.82 -0.14
C VAL A 23 -10.01 -0.73 1.04
N TYR A 24 -9.46 -0.47 2.22
CA TYR A 24 -10.21 -0.52 3.47
C TYR A 24 -10.31 0.84 4.18
N ASN A 25 -9.66 1.88 3.65
CA ASN A 25 -9.85 3.24 4.16
C ASN A 25 -11.15 3.87 3.64
N HIS A 26 -11.54 3.58 2.40
CA HIS A 26 -12.63 4.28 1.70
C HIS A 26 -13.38 3.36 0.74
N THR A 27 -14.49 3.85 0.23
CA THR A 27 -15.24 3.22 -0.86
C THR A 27 -15.69 4.25 -1.88
N SER A 28 -16.19 3.79 -3.02
CA SER A 28 -16.96 4.63 -3.92
C SER A 28 -18.26 5.12 -3.22
N PRO A 29 -18.76 6.34 -3.51
CA PRO A 29 -20.00 6.87 -2.91
C PRO A 29 -21.25 6.05 -3.20
N ASP A 30 -21.26 5.27 -4.27
CA ASP A 30 -22.38 4.40 -4.67
C ASP A 30 -22.29 2.97 -4.10
N ALA A 31 -21.29 2.69 -3.24
CA ALA A 31 -21.13 1.39 -2.61
C ALA A 31 -22.40 0.91 -1.90
N VAL A 32 -22.66 -0.40 -1.99
CA VAL A 32 -23.80 -1.02 -1.28
C VAL A 32 -23.68 -0.77 0.23
N LEU A 33 -22.47 -0.89 0.76
CA LEU A 33 -22.19 -0.66 2.19
C LEU A 33 -22.60 0.75 2.66
N ALA A 34 -22.44 1.78 1.82
CA ALA A 34 -22.86 3.16 2.16
C ALA A 34 -24.38 3.31 2.25
N LYS A 35 -25.14 2.44 1.57
CA LYS A 35 -26.60 2.41 1.64
C LYS A 35 -27.12 1.59 2.83
N GLU A 36 -26.44 0.49 3.14
CA GLU A 36 -26.85 -0.44 4.20
C GLU A 36 -26.40 0.04 5.59
N HIS A 37 -25.22 0.68 5.68
CA HIS A 37 -24.59 1.15 6.91
C HIS A 37 -24.03 2.57 6.76
N PRO A 38 -24.87 3.59 6.50
CA PRO A 38 -24.39 4.97 6.32
C PRO A 38 -23.65 5.52 7.54
N ASP A 39 -23.95 5.03 8.72
CA ASP A 39 -23.30 5.38 9.99
C ASP A 39 -21.84 4.90 10.08
N TRP A 40 -21.41 3.93 9.26
CA TRP A 40 -20.02 3.46 9.23
C TRP A 40 -19.10 4.35 8.40
N PHE A 41 -19.59 5.47 7.90
CA PHE A 41 -18.84 6.38 7.06
C PHE A 41 -18.59 7.74 7.73
N TYR A 42 -17.50 8.37 7.34
CA TYR A 42 -17.20 9.72 7.77
C TYR A 42 -18.20 10.71 7.19
N HIS A 43 -18.78 11.54 8.07
CA HIS A 43 -19.67 12.62 7.69
C HIS A 43 -19.01 13.97 7.92
N LYS A 44 -19.20 14.87 6.95
CA LYS A 44 -18.85 16.28 7.09
C LYS A 44 -19.80 16.98 8.06
N LYS A 45 -19.49 18.22 8.42
CA LYS A 45 -20.31 19.03 9.34
C LYS A 45 -21.75 19.26 8.85
N ASP A 46 -21.96 19.22 7.53
CA ASP A 46 -23.28 19.37 6.89
C ASP A 46 -24.04 18.04 6.79
N GLY A 47 -23.49 16.96 7.31
CA GLY A 47 -24.07 15.62 7.28
C GLY A 47 -23.83 14.83 6.00
N SER A 48 -23.19 15.40 5.00
CA SER A 48 -22.84 14.68 3.77
C SER A 48 -21.64 13.76 3.98
N PHE A 49 -21.56 12.69 3.20
CA PHE A 49 -20.37 11.85 3.14
C PHE A 49 -19.15 12.64 2.65
N GLY A 50 -17.96 12.21 3.06
CA GLY A 50 -16.71 12.83 2.62
C GLY A 50 -15.50 11.98 2.95
N ASN A 51 -14.34 12.59 2.73
CA ASN A 51 -13.07 12.02 3.15
C ASN A 51 -12.30 13.00 4.05
N LYS A 52 -11.40 12.46 4.87
CA LYS A 52 -10.63 13.24 5.85
C LYS A 52 -9.45 13.99 5.22
N VAL A 53 -9.00 13.56 4.04
CA VAL A 53 -7.91 14.20 3.30
C VAL A 53 -8.39 15.45 2.57
N GLY A 54 -9.60 15.41 2.02
CA GLY A 54 -10.24 16.54 1.34
C GLY A 54 -9.99 16.62 -0.16
N ASP A 55 -8.99 15.92 -0.69
CA ASP A 55 -8.58 16.03 -2.10
C ASP A 55 -9.15 14.92 -2.99
N TRP A 56 -9.67 13.85 -2.40
CA TRP A 56 -10.23 12.70 -3.13
C TRP A 56 -11.73 12.85 -3.29
N SER A 57 -12.16 13.44 -4.40
CA SER A 57 -13.57 13.79 -4.63
C SER A 57 -14.47 12.59 -4.99
N ASP A 58 -13.87 11.47 -5.36
CA ASP A 58 -14.52 10.27 -5.89
C ASP A 58 -14.70 9.16 -4.84
N VAL A 59 -14.26 9.39 -3.60
CA VAL A 59 -14.33 8.40 -2.51
C VAL A 59 -14.93 8.98 -1.23
N ILE A 60 -15.44 8.08 -0.38
CA ILE A 60 -15.93 8.38 0.97
C ILE A 60 -15.22 7.47 1.99
N ASP A 61 -14.71 8.07 3.07
CA ASP A 61 -13.94 7.37 4.09
C ASP A 61 -14.83 6.55 5.02
N LEU A 62 -14.32 5.40 5.45
CA LEU A 62 -14.90 4.60 6.52
C LEU A 62 -14.55 5.17 7.90
N ASP A 63 -15.47 4.99 8.86
CA ASP A 63 -15.30 5.42 10.25
C ASP A 63 -15.02 4.22 11.16
N TYR A 64 -13.76 4.00 11.46
CA TYR A 64 -13.29 2.90 12.31
C TYR A 64 -13.61 3.07 13.81
N SER A 65 -14.37 4.08 14.22
CA SER A 65 -14.96 4.13 15.56
C SER A 65 -16.04 3.04 15.76
N HIS A 66 -16.61 2.53 14.67
CA HIS A 66 -17.64 1.49 14.65
C HIS A 66 -17.04 0.08 14.65
N ARG A 67 -17.21 -0.66 15.75
CA ARG A 67 -16.63 -2.02 15.90
C ARG A 67 -17.29 -3.07 15.01
N ASP A 68 -18.54 -2.89 14.61
CA ASP A 68 -19.22 -3.78 13.67
C ASP A 68 -18.60 -3.69 12.26
N LEU A 69 -18.14 -2.49 11.85
CA LEU A 69 -17.32 -2.33 10.64
C LEU A 69 -16.05 -3.19 10.70
N TRP A 70 -15.37 -3.25 11.84
CA TRP A 70 -14.16 -4.07 12.00
C TRP A 70 -14.46 -5.54 11.73
N LYS A 71 -15.56 -6.05 12.30
CA LYS A 71 -15.96 -7.44 12.11
C LYS A 71 -16.29 -7.71 10.65
N TYR A 72 -17.08 -6.86 10.02
CA TYR A 72 -17.45 -6.98 8.61
C TYR A 72 -16.21 -7.02 7.70
N GLN A 73 -15.28 -6.09 7.89
CA GLN A 73 -14.05 -6.01 7.11
C GLN A 73 -13.15 -7.23 7.33
N ALA A 74 -13.00 -7.67 8.58
CA ALA A 74 -12.21 -8.88 8.88
C ALA A 74 -12.84 -10.15 8.27
N GLU A 75 -14.16 -10.28 8.28
CA GLU A 75 -14.87 -11.39 7.65
C GLU A 75 -14.63 -11.46 6.14
N THR A 76 -14.55 -10.30 5.45
CA THR A 76 -14.21 -10.27 4.02
C THR A 76 -12.76 -10.73 3.77
N LEU A 77 -11.80 -10.34 4.62
CA LEU A 77 -10.42 -10.83 4.54
C LEU A 77 -10.34 -12.33 4.80
N VAL A 78 -11.04 -12.84 5.80
CA VAL A 78 -11.13 -14.27 6.10
C VAL A 78 -11.72 -15.06 4.92
N MET A 79 -12.71 -14.50 4.24
CA MET A 79 -13.28 -15.10 3.04
C MET A 79 -12.24 -15.21 1.90
N TRP A 80 -11.51 -14.13 1.62
CA TRP A 80 -10.48 -14.11 0.59
C TRP A 80 -9.25 -14.94 0.94
N ALA A 81 -8.86 -14.99 2.23
CA ALA A 81 -7.72 -15.78 2.72
C ALA A 81 -7.81 -17.28 2.40
N LYS A 82 -8.99 -17.78 2.07
CA LYS A 82 -9.19 -19.16 1.60
C LYS A 82 -8.59 -19.41 0.21
N TYR A 83 -8.37 -18.37 -0.57
CA TYR A 83 -7.96 -18.45 -1.97
C TYR A 83 -6.61 -17.82 -2.26
N VAL A 84 -6.18 -16.84 -1.46
CA VAL A 84 -4.96 -16.06 -1.69
C VAL A 84 -3.94 -16.25 -0.56
N ASP A 85 -2.68 -15.92 -0.83
CA ASP A 85 -1.60 -16.02 0.16
C ASP A 85 -1.44 -14.77 1.02
N GLY A 86 -2.13 -13.69 0.71
CA GLY A 86 -2.03 -12.46 1.48
C GLY A 86 -2.71 -11.25 0.85
N PHE A 87 -2.40 -10.08 1.41
CA PHE A 87 -3.09 -8.83 1.13
C PHE A 87 -2.08 -7.69 0.97
N ARG A 88 -2.27 -6.88 -0.08
CA ARG A 88 -1.74 -5.53 -0.14
C ARG A 88 -2.83 -4.59 0.37
N CYS A 89 -2.54 -3.82 1.41
CA CYS A 89 -3.53 -2.96 2.03
C CYS A 89 -3.29 -1.52 1.61
N ASP A 90 -4.24 -1.00 0.84
CA ASP A 90 -4.25 0.34 0.28
C ASP A 90 -4.29 1.39 1.40
N VAL A 91 -3.50 2.46 1.24
CA VAL A 91 -3.35 3.56 2.22
C VAL A 91 -3.41 3.11 3.68
N ALA A 92 -2.70 2.03 4.01
CA ALA A 92 -2.71 1.41 5.33
C ALA A 92 -2.50 2.38 6.50
N PRO A 93 -1.71 3.48 6.37
CA PRO A 93 -1.58 4.51 7.40
C PRO A 93 -2.87 5.18 7.84
N MET A 94 -3.90 5.21 7.01
CA MET A 94 -5.17 5.89 7.29
C MET A 94 -6.17 5.02 8.05
N VAL A 95 -5.89 3.74 8.20
CA VAL A 95 -6.68 2.78 8.96
C VAL A 95 -5.99 2.49 10.29
N PRO A 96 -6.71 2.42 11.44
CA PRO A 96 -6.09 2.17 12.73
C PRO A 96 -5.26 0.87 12.76
N VAL A 97 -4.04 0.92 13.30
CA VAL A 97 -3.18 -0.26 13.40
C VAL A 97 -3.82 -1.37 14.26
N GLU A 98 -4.64 -1.00 15.22
CA GLU A 98 -5.41 -1.93 16.05
C GLU A 98 -6.40 -2.76 15.23
N PHE A 99 -7.00 -2.14 14.18
CA PHE A 99 -7.83 -2.90 13.24
C PHE A 99 -6.98 -3.89 12.45
N TRP A 100 -5.83 -3.47 11.93
CA TRP A 100 -4.95 -4.37 11.18
C TRP A 100 -4.47 -5.55 12.03
N LYS A 101 -4.16 -5.32 13.30
CA LYS A 101 -3.81 -6.40 14.25
C LYS A 101 -4.96 -7.37 14.44
N TYR A 102 -6.17 -6.85 14.69
CA TYR A 102 -7.38 -7.66 14.81
C TYR A 102 -7.66 -8.46 13.53
N ALA A 103 -7.62 -7.82 12.38
CA ALA A 103 -7.85 -8.47 11.08
C ALA A 103 -6.82 -9.59 10.82
N ARG A 104 -5.53 -9.34 11.14
CA ARG A 104 -4.47 -10.33 11.02
C ARG A 104 -4.70 -11.55 11.91
N GLU A 105 -5.15 -11.34 13.14
CA GLU A 105 -5.50 -12.44 14.07
C GLU A 105 -6.68 -13.27 13.53
N GLU A 106 -7.72 -12.64 12.98
CA GLU A 106 -8.86 -13.36 12.40
C GLU A 106 -8.45 -14.15 11.15
N VAL A 107 -7.67 -13.55 10.26
CA VAL A 107 -7.14 -14.24 9.06
C VAL A 107 -6.23 -15.40 9.43
N ALA A 108 -5.40 -15.27 10.46
CA ALA A 108 -4.47 -16.32 10.88
C ALA A 108 -5.18 -17.63 11.32
N LYS A 109 -6.45 -17.56 11.71
CA LYS A 109 -7.27 -18.75 12.06
C LYS A 109 -7.55 -19.64 10.84
N VAL A 110 -7.54 -19.09 9.62
CA VAL A 110 -7.82 -19.83 8.36
C VAL A 110 -6.60 -19.91 7.45
N ARG A 111 -5.72 -18.93 7.49
CA ARG A 111 -4.47 -18.87 6.73
C ARG A 111 -3.31 -18.41 7.62
N PRO A 112 -2.76 -19.29 8.44
CA PRO A 112 -1.55 -18.98 9.22
C PRO A 112 -0.41 -18.68 8.23
N GLY A 113 0.33 -17.60 8.47
CA GLY A 113 1.41 -17.15 7.58
C GLY A 113 0.95 -16.40 6.33
N ALA A 114 -0.27 -15.86 6.29
CA ALA A 114 -0.69 -14.91 5.27
C ALA A 114 0.27 -13.72 5.21
N ILE A 115 0.60 -13.26 3.99
CA ILE A 115 1.51 -12.14 3.74
C ILE A 115 0.73 -10.83 3.85
N TRP A 116 1.27 -9.87 4.59
CA TRP A 116 0.66 -8.55 4.78
C TRP A 116 1.62 -7.47 4.28
N LEU A 117 1.24 -6.81 3.19
CA LEU A 117 1.97 -5.70 2.58
C LEU A 117 1.20 -4.40 2.79
N ALA A 118 1.78 -3.46 3.52
CA ALA A 118 1.22 -2.12 3.68
C ALA A 118 1.63 -1.22 2.50
N GLU A 119 0.65 -0.60 1.85
CA GLU A 119 0.98 0.65 1.20
C GLU A 119 1.18 1.70 2.29
N SER A 120 2.43 2.03 2.55
CA SER A 120 2.82 3.05 3.53
C SER A 120 2.82 4.45 2.90
N GLY A 121 3.20 5.45 3.64
CA GLY A 121 3.20 6.83 3.16
C GLY A 121 4.49 7.57 3.48
N ALA A 122 4.82 8.56 2.64
CA ALA A 122 5.93 9.46 2.93
C ALA A 122 5.73 10.20 4.27
N PRO A 123 6.82 10.53 4.99
CA PRO A 123 6.71 11.18 6.30
C PRO A 123 5.90 12.47 6.32
N ASP A 124 5.94 13.24 5.24
CA ASP A 124 5.15 14.48 5.11
C ASP A 124 3.65 14.18 5.05
N PHE A 125 3.25 13.14 4.35
CA PHE A 125 1.87 12.69 4.30
C PHE A 125 1.38 12.24 5.69
N ILE A 126 2.18 11.47 6.41
CA ILE A 126 1.84 11.05 7.78
C ILE A 126 1.68 12.26 8.70
N ARG A 127 2.60 13.24 8.63
CA ARG A 127 2.47 14.49 9.38
C ARG A 127 1.22 15.28 9.02
N PHE A 128 0.91 15.35 7.73
CA PHE A 128 -0.32 16.00 7.25
C PHE A 128 -1.56 15.35 7.85
N LEU A 129 -1.72 14.03 7.76
CA LEU A 129 -2.84 13.30 8.33
C LEU A 129 -3.00 13.60 9.84
N ARG A 130 -1.94 13.50 10.60
CA ARG A 130 -1.93 13.78 12.06
C ARG A 130 -2.29 15.24 12.35
N SER A 131 -1.87 16.19 11.53
CA SER A 131 -2.22 17.60 11.68
C SER A 131 -3.72 17.87 11.48
N LYS A 132 -4.41 17.01 10.74
CA LYS A 132 -5.87 17.05 10.53
C LYS A 132 -6.64 16.26 11.60
N GLY A 133 -5.95 15.65 12.57
CA GLY A 133 -6.58 14.77 13.57
C GLY A 133 -7.05 13.43 12.99
N ALA A 134 -6.58 13.08 11.79
CA ALA A 134 -6.83 11.78 11.17
C ALA A 134 -5.83 10.74 11.67
N VAL A 135 -6.16 9.47 11.47
CA VAL A 135 -5.19 8.38 11.65
C VAL A 135 -4.03 8.58 10.68
N GLY A 136 -2.81 8.38 11.16
CA GLY A 136 -1.60 8.52 10.36
C GLY A 136 -0.53 7.58 10.92
N GLY A 137 -0.63 6.29 10.58
CA GLY A 137 0.32 5.26 11.02
C GLY A 137 1.67 5.44 10.35
N SER A 138 2.75 5.56 11.12
CA SER A 138 4.12 5.47 10.61
C SER A 138 4.47 4.01 10.28
N ASP A 139 5.51 3.79 9.48
CA ASP A 139 5.95 2.43 9.15
C ASP A 139 6.33 1.63 10.40
N SER A 140 6.95 2.27 11.41
CA SER A 140 7.23 1.62 12.69
C SER A 140 5.97 1.12 13.41
N GLU A 141 4.86 1.87 13.31
CA GLU A 141 3.56 1.44 13.85
C GLU A 141 2.92 0.35 12.99
N LEU A 142 3.00 0.47 11.66
CA LEU A 142 2.46 -0.52 10.72
C LEU A 142 3.15 -1.89 10.86
N TYR A 143 4.46 -1.94 11.15
CA TYR A 143 5.17 -3.21 11.39
C TYR A 143 4.66 -4.01 12.60
N GLN A 144 3.76 -3.46 13.41
CA GLN A 144 3.04 -4.23 14.42
C GLN A 144 2.01 -5.21 13.81
N ALA A 145 1.58 -4.97 12.56
CA ALA A 145 0.55 -5.76 11.89
C ALA A 145 0.97 -6.24 10.49
N PHE A 146 1.99 -5.67 9.89
CA PHE A 146 2.43 -5.95 8.52
C PHE A 146 3.80 -6.61 8.49
N ASP A 147 4.01 -7.48 7.51
CA ASP A 147 5.30 -8.12 7.24
C ASP A 147 6.19 -7.25 6.37
N MET A 148 5.56 -6.45 5.49
CA MET A 148 6.21 -5.62 4.50
C MET A 148 5.53 -4.25 4.41
N ALA A 149 6.31 -3.22 4.07
CA ALA A 149 5.81 -1.89 3.73
C ALA A 149 6.49 -1.37 2.47
N TYR A 150 5.77 -0.58 1.66
CA TYR A 150 6.41 0.14 0.56
C TYR A 150 7.49 1.10 1.07
N ASP A 151 8.46 1.41 0.22
CA ASP A 151 9.64 2.24 0.58
C ASP A 151 9.36 3.75 0.41
N TYR A 152 8.11 4.18 0.63
CA TYR A 152 7.71 5.58 0.46
C TYR A 152 8.35 6.55 1.46
N ASP A 153 8.84 6.05 2.59
CA ASP A 153 9.48 6.90 3.60
C ASP A 153 10.80 7.53 3.13
N ILE A 154 11.51 6.90 2.18
CA ILE A 154 12.75 7.41 1.58
C ILE A 154 12.68 7.55 0.04
N TYR A 155 11.61 7.09 -0.59
CA TYR A 155 11.43 7.21 -2.05
C TYR A 155 11.53 8.66 -2.57
N PRO A 156 11.07 9.71 -1.86
CA PRO A 156 11.27 11.08 -2.31
C PRO A 156 12.74 11.46 -2.54
N ASP A 157 13.66 10.95 -1.72
CA ASP A 157 15.10 11.20 -1.89
C ASP A 157 15.67 10.42 -3.06
N LEU A 158 15.25 9.15 -3.25
CA LEU A 158 15.59 8.37 -4.43
C LEU A 158 15.12 9.09 -5.70
N ARG A 159 13.86 9.49 -5.76
CA ARG A 159 13.29 10.20 -6.91
C ARG A 159 14.04 11.48 -7.22
N ALA A 160 14.36 12.28 -6.21
CA ALA A 160 15.12 13.51 -6.39
C ALA A 160 16.52 13.26 -6.94
N ALA A 161 17.18 12.18 -6.50
CA ALA A 161 18.48 11.76 -7.03
C ALA A 161 18.37 11.29 -8.48
N LEU A 162 17.36 10.49 -8.84
CA LEU A 162 17.12 10.02 -10.21
C LEU A 162 16.84 11.17 -11.18
N LEU A 163 16.24 12.23 -10.72
CA LEU A 163 16.00 13.47 -11.49
C LEU A 163 17.18 14.45 -11.49
N GLY A 164 18.33 14.09 -10.88
CA GLY A 164 19.49 14.95 -10.78
C GLY A 164 19.28 16.21 -9.91
N GLN A 165 18.27 16.21 -9.05
CA GLN A 165 17.93 17.33 -8.16
C GLN A 165 18.70 17.26 -6.83
N LYS A 166 19.13 16.06 -6.42
CA LYS A 166 19.88 15.79 -5.20
C LYS A 166 20.98 14.76 -5.47
N ASP A 167 21.90 14.65 -4.52
CA ASP A 167 22.86 13.55 -4.46
C ASP A 167 22.17 12.26 -3.94
N LEU A 168 22.65 11.11 -4.36
CA LEU A 168 22.17 9.80 -3.89
C LEU A 168 22.46 9.58 -2.39
N THR A 169 23.34 10.36 -1.80
CA THR A 169 23.76 10.27 -0.39
C THR A 169 22.56 10.39 0.58
N ASP A 170 21.57 11.23 0.28
CA ASP A 170 20.38 11.39 1.14
C ASP A 170 19.57 10.09 1.18
N TYR A 171 19.39 9.44 0.05
CA TYR A 171 18.73 8.15 -0.04
C TYR A 171 19.49 7.05 0.72
N LEU A 172 20.82 7.00 0.56
CA LEU A 172 21.68 6.05 1.29
C LEU A 172 21.63 6.29 2.80
N ALA A 173 21.59 7.54 3.23
CA ALA A 173 21.40 7.88 4.64
C ALA A 173 20.02 7.44 5.14
N GLY A 174 18.97 7.53 4.29
CA GLY A 174 17.65 7.00 4.56
C GLY A 174 17.67 5.48 4.81
N LEU A 175 18.33 4.71 3.95
CA LEU A 175 18.51 3.27 4.13
C LEU A 175 19.20 2.92 5.46
N ASN A 176 20.30 3.62 5.79
CA ASN A 176 20.97 3.41 7.09
C ASN A 176 20.06 3.74 8.27
N ARG A 177 19.22 4.76 8.16
CA ARG A 177 18.25 5.10 9.21
C ARG A 177 17.20 4.02 9.39
N GLN A 178 16.71 3.40 8.33
CA GLN A 178 15.74 2.31 8.39
C GLN A 178 16.25 1.16 9.28
N GLU A 179 17.53 0.78 9.16
CA GLU A 179 18.15 -0.27 10.01
C GLU A 179 18.09 0.04 11.51
N GLY A 180 18.02 1.33 11.89
CA GLY A 180 17.98 1.75 13.30
C GLY A 180 16.59 2.04 13.85
N VAL A 181 15.57 2.24 12.98
CA VAL A 181 14.23 2.67 13.43
C VAL A 181 13.15 1.60 13.23
N TYR A 182 13.39 0.60 12.39
CA TYR A 182 12.45 -0.48 12.15
C TYR A 182 12.83 -1.75 12.92
N PRO A 183 11.89 -2.70 13.12
CA PRO A 183 12.20 -3.99 13.71
C PRO A 183 13.29 -4.73 12.91
N GLU A 184 14.10 -5.56 13.57
CA GLU A 184 15.20 -6.31 12.92
C GLU A 184 14.76 -7.10 11.67
N ASN A 185 13.53 -7.62 11.71
CA ASN A 185 12.95 -8.43 10.63
C ASN A 185 12.07 -7.62 9.65
N TYR A 186 12.20 -6.29 9.63
CA TYR A 186 11.44 -5.47 8.69
C TYR A 186 11.76 -5.82 7.23
N VAL A 187 10.78 -5.69 6.37
CA VAL A 187 10.93 -5.87 4.92
C VAL A 187 10.35 -4.66 4.21
N LYS A 188 11.18 -4.01 3.40
CA LYS A 188 10.74 -2.96 2.47
C LYS A 188 10.46 -3.55 1.10
N ALA A 189 9.37 -3.14 0.48
CA ALA A 189 9.10 -3.35 -0.93
C ALA A 189 9.69 -2.17 -1.71
N HIS A 190 10.93 -2.32 -2.14
CA HIS A 190 11.63 -1.30 -2.93
C HIS A 190 11.11 -1.26 -4.36
N PHE A 191 11.09 -0.08 -4.95
CA PHE A 191 10.64 0.12 -6.34
C PHE A 191 11.32 1.33 -6.99
N LEU A 192 11.53 1.27 -8.29
CA LEU A 192 11.83 2.44 -9.12
C LEU A 192 10.55 3.09 -9.63
N GLU A 193 9.53 2.28 -9.85
CA GLU A 193 8.24 2.68 -10.38
C GLU A 193 7.13 1.80 -9.83
N ASN A 194 5.93 2.38 -9.70
CA ASN A 194 4.68 1.69 -9.46
C ASN A 194 3.54 2.42 -10.18
N HIS A 195 2.28 2.07 -9.88
CA HIS A 195 1.12 2.68 -10.55
C HIS A 195 0.85 4.15 -10.13
N ASP A 196 1.46 4.62 -9.05
CA ASP A 196 1.26 5.99 -8.49
C ASP A 196 2.39 6.94 -8.81
N VAL A 197 3.50 6.46 -9.37
CA VAL A 197 4.66 7.29 -9.67
C VAL A 197 5.04 7.24 -11.14
N VAL A 198 5.82 8.21 -11.57
CA VAL A 198 6.34 8.27 -12.94
C VAL A 198 7.15 7.01 -13.26
N ARG A 199 6.98 6.50 -14.47
CA ARG A 199 7.77 5.36 -14.97
C ARG A 199 9.27 5.64 -14.88
N ALA A 200 10.06 4.64 -14.49
CA ALA A 200 11.50 4.80 -14.31
C ALA A 200 12.20 5.33 -15.56
N HIS A 201 11.77 4.87 -16.76
CA HIS A 201 12.27 5.39 -18.03
C HIS A 201 11.95 6.89 -18.24
N GLY A 202 10.88 7.41 -17.64
CA GLY A 202 10.57 8.86 -17.67
C GLY A 202 11.43 9.71 -16.72
N MET A 203 12.18 9.06 -15.83
CA MET A 203 13.11 9.72 -14.90
C MET A 203 14.58 9.50 -15.30
N ILE A 204 14.88 8.41 -15.98
CA ILE A 204 16.25 8.01 -16.34
C ILE A 204 16.28 7.75 -17.85
N ASP A 205 16.79 8.70 -18.62
CA ASP A 205 16.87 8.62 -20.09
C ASP A 205 17.96 7.67 -20.56
N ASP A 206 19.09 7.57 -19.83
CA ASP A 206 20.19 6.67 -20.20
C ASP A 206 19.85 5.21 -19.88
N PRO A 207 19.78 4.32 -20.89
CA PRO A 207 19.48 2.91 -20.66
C PRO A 207 20.52 2.17 -19.80
N ALA A 208 21.78 2.63 -19.77
CA ALA A 208 22.81 2.04 -18.93
C ALA A 208 22.59 2.41 -17.46
N ALA A 209 22.30 3.66 -17.18
CA ALA A 209 21.93 4.14 -15.85
C ALA A 209 20.64 3.47 -15.35
N LEU A 210 19.62 3.33 -16.19
CA LEU A 210 18.37 2.63 -15.83
C LEU A 210 18.63 1.17 -15.45
N ARG A 211 19.46 0.45 -16.23
CA ARG A 211 19.85 -0.93 -15.88
C ARG A 211 20.63 -0.99 -14.56
N ALA A 212 21.56 -0.05 -14.35
CA ALA A 212 22.34 0.00 -13.11
C ALA A 212 21.45 0.25 -11.89
N MET A 213 20.52 1.21 -11.97
CA MET A 213 19.57 1.49 -10.89
C MET A 213 18.59 0.34 -10.66
N THR A 214 18.13 -0.31 -11.72
CA THR A 214 17.29 -1.52 -11.60
C THR A 214 18.06 -2.61 -10.85
N ALA A 215 19.31 -2.90 -11.25
CA ALA A 215 20.14 -3.88 -10.56
C ALA A 215 20.37 -3.49 -9.09
N PHE A 216 20.68 -2.22 -8.81
CA PHE A 216 20.87 -1.72 -7.45
C PHE A 216 19.64 -2.02 -6.57
N ILE A 217 18.44 -1.68 -7.01
CA ILE A 217 17.20 -1.96 -6.28
C ILE A 217 17.01 -3.46 -6.04
N TYR A 218 17.27 -4.31 -7.04
CA TYR A 218 17.11 -5.77 -6.92
C TYR A 218 18.10 -6.43 -5.95
N PHE A 219 19.26 -5.81 -5.70
CA PHE A 219 20.25 -6.32 -4.75
C PHE A 219 20.12 -5.77 -3.33
N MET A 220 19.14 -4.90 -3.08
CA MET A 220 18.89 -4.39 -1.74
C MET A 220 18.22 -5.44 -0.84
N LYS A 221 18.39 -5.28 0.48
CA LYS A 221 17.67 -6.05 1.49
C LYS A 221 16.17 -5.75 1.40
N GLY A 222 15.36 -6.77 1.16
CA GLY A 222 13.91 -6.60 1.13
C GLY A 222 13.25 -7.31 -0.04
N GLY A 223 12.04 -6.86 -0.37
CA GLY A 223 11.28 -7.27 -1.54
C GLY A 223 11.35 -6.22 -2.65
N HIS A 224 10.98 -6.60 -3.86
CA HIS A 224 10.93 -5.68 -4.99
C HIS A 224 9.51 -5.62 -5.53
N ALA A 225 8.97 -4.42 -5.69
CA ALA A 225 7.75 -4.17 -6.40
C ALA A 225 8.07 -3.61 -7.79
N GLY A 226 7.46 -4.17 -8.81
CA GLY A 226 7.61 -3.72 -10.18
C GLY A 226 6.32 -3.89 -10.96
N LEU A 227 6.00 -2.93 -11.82
CA LEU A 227 4.90 -3.05 -12.76
C LEU A 227 5.36 -3.82 -13.98
N GLN A 228 4.82 -5.02 -14.16
CA GLN A 228 4.97 -5.74 -15.42
C GLN A 228 3.76 -5.47 -16.32
N TRP A 229 3.87 -4.42 -17.12
CA TRP A 229 2.94 -4.21 -18.22
C TRP A 229 3.43 -5.02 -19.41
N GLY A 230 2.54 -5.82 -20.00
CA GLY A 230 2.85 -6.59 -21.19
C GLY A 230 3.46 -5.71 -22.27
N ARG A 231 4.58 -6.12 -22.85
CA ARG A 231 5.41 -5.39 -23.82
C ARG A 231 4.76 -5.10 -25.18
N LYS A 232 3.45 -5.11 -25.31
CA LYS A 232 2.78 -4.81 -26.58
C LYS A 232 1.72 -3.73 -26.38
N GLY A 233 2.12 -2.49 -26.68
CA GLY A 233 1.26 -1.32 -26.68
C GLY A 233 1.64 -0.37 -25.55
N GLY A 234 2.45 0.63 -25.86
CA GLY A 234 2.81 1.67 -24.90
C GLY A 234 1.55 2.34 -24.36
N CYS A 235 1.36 2.27 -23.06
CA CYS A 235 0.46 3.19 -22.40
C CYS A 235 1.16 4.55 -22.38
N PRO A 236 0.55 5.63 -22.84
CA PRO A 236 1.16 6.95 -22.73
C PRO A 236 1.36 7.29 -21.24
N PRO A 237 2.40 8.09 -20.91
CA PRO A 237 2.57 8.58 -19.56
C PRO A 237 1.30 9.28 -19.10
N ARG A 238 0.83 8.98 -17.89
CA ARG A 238 -0.18 9.83 -17.25
C ARG A 238 0.49 11.17 -16.97
N ASP A 239 -0.15 12.24 -17.35
CA ASP A 239 0.28 13.59 -16.97
C ASP A 239 0.33 13.64 -15.43
N PRO A 240 1.33 14.32 -14.87
CA PRO A 240 1.41 14.51 -13.43
C PRO A 240 0.17 15.27 -12.94
N VAL A 241 -0.55 14.67 -12.01
CA VAL A 241 -1.62 15.31 -11.24
C VAL A 241 -0.99 16.22 -10.20
#